data_f0f1257b583cacf623788b8e80dd8130
#
_entry.id   f0f1257b583cacf623788b8e80dd8130
#
_cell.length_a   1.000
_cell.length_b   1.000
_cell.length_c   1.000
_cell.angle_alpha   90.00
_cell.angle_beta   90.00
_cell.angle_gamma   90.00
#
_symmetry.space_group_name_H-M   'P 1'
#
loop_
_entity.id
_entity.type
_entity.pdbx_description
1 polymer ?
#
loop_
_entity_poly.entity_id
_entity_poly.type
_entity_poly.pdbx_seq_one_letter_code
_entity_poly.pdbx_strand_id
1 'polypeptide(L)'
;MVRLILALFMILTTLLNVGCDKAPKTSSQIIGEVELYTFTPDQQNLLSEANPVILPPNTLVKDALNSLGQHLAKDYFSKTYTGKVTDIHFEIIRIDEVVTPSRPLRIAVVNMVDSNRDARKCFFQGSAGGQTTFYMLAATFMQPHLSPPLLDGLVLLYNGKILPELDHISLIGILTPRLVEHVAKRAIHSTKR
;
A
#
# COMPACT_ATOMS: atom_id res chain seq x y z
N MET A 1 63.99 1.77 -1.25
CA MET A 1 62.86 1.11 -0.57
C MET A 1 61.82 2.04 0.05
N VAL A 2 62.21 3.13 0.73
CA VAL A 2 61.26 4.06 1.37
C VAL A 2 60.28 4.71 0.41
N ARG A 3 60.68 5.08 -0.85
CA ARG A 3 59.80 5.71 -1.83
C ARG A 3 58.70 4.77 -2.38
N LEU A 4 58.95 3.47 -2.39
CA LEU A 4 57.96 2.47 -2.86
C LEU A 4 56.84 2.27 -1.85
N ILE A 5 57.18 2.33 -0.57
CA ILE A 5 56.22 2.17 0.55
C ILE A 5 55.25 3.39 0.62
N LEU A 6 55.77 4.59 0.37
CA LEU A 6 54.93 5.81 0.35
C LEU A 6 53.90 5.80 -0.79
N ALA A 7 54.31 5.28 -1.98
CA ALA A 7 53.38 5.19 -3.12
C ALA A 7 52.27 4.16 -2.85
N LEU A 8 52.56 3.04 -2.18
CA LEU A 8 51.59 2.01 -1.84
C LEU A 8 50.57 2.52 -0.78
N PHE A 9 51.03 3.35 0.15
CA PHE A 9 50.18 3.95 1.17
C PHE A 9 49.20 4.99 0.58
N MET A 10 49.59 5.77 -0.44
CA MET A 10 48.73 6.70 -1.11
C MET A 10 47.63 6.02 -1.96
N ILE A 11 47.94 4.85 -2.55
CA ILE A 11 46.97 4.09 -3.32
C ILE A 11 45.91 3.45 -2.38
N LEU A 12 46.34 2.99 -1.18
CA LEU A 12 45.41 2.39 -0.22
C LEU A 12 44.45 3.39 0.39
N THR A 13 44.86 4.67 0.59
CA THR A 13 43.99 5.71 1.12
C THR A 13 42.95 6.22 0.11
N THR A 14 43.21 6.10 -1.20
CA THR A 14 42.23 6.45 -2.24
C THR A 14 41.16 5.39 -2.44
N LEU A 15 41.42 4.12 -2.09
CA LEU A 15 40.43 3.04 -2.15
C LEU A 15 39.44 3.04 -0.97
N LEU A 16 39.75 3.72 0.13
CA LEU A 16 38.87 3.82 1.28
C LEU A 16 37.85 4.96 1.20
N ASN A 17 37.95 5.80 0.18
CA ASN A 17 36.97 6.85 -0.13
C ASN A 17 35.94 6.45 -1.20
N VAL A 18 35.68 5.15 -1.39
CA VAL A 18 34.45 4.73 -2.04
C VAL A 18 33.32 5.14 -1.09
N GLY A 19 32.80 6.32 -1.33
CA GLY A 19 31.79 6.96 -0.53
C GLY A 19 30.63 6.01 -0.30
N CYS A 20 30.13 5.99 0.93
CA CYS A 20 28.76 5.57 1.17
C CYS A 20 27.88 6.34 0.19
N ASP A 21 27.47 5.70 -0.88
CA ASP A 21 26.45 6.24 -1.76
C ASP A 21 25.30 6.66 -0.87
N LYS A 22 25.05 7.98 -0.86
CA LYS A 22 23.87 8.52 -0.18
C LYS A 22 22.71 7.70 -0.70
N ALA A 23 22.01 7.05 0.23
CA ALA A 23 20.78 6.36 -0.08
C ALA A 23 19.98 7.20 -1.08
N PRO A 24 19.50 6.64 -2.19
CA PRO A 24 18.81 7.40 -3.21
C PRO A 24 17.74 8.24 -2.52
N LYS A 25 17.80 9.56 -2.72
CA LYS A 25 16.76 10.44 -2.19
C LYS A 25 15.46 9.90 -2.75
N THR A 26 14.58 9.40 -1.88
CA THR A 26 13.22 9.00 -2.20
C THR A 26 12.64 10.06 -3.13
N SER A 27 12.40 9.72 -4.38
CA SER A 27 11.83 10.67 -5.33
C SER A 27 10.44 10.99 -4.81
N SER A 28 10.28 12.17 -4.20
CA SER A 28 9.01 12.66 -3.72
C SER A 28 8.10 12.87 -4.92
N GLN A 29 7.33 11.84 -5.27
CA GLN A 29 6.28 11.99 -6.26
C GLN A 29 5.20 12.87 -5.62
N ILE A 30 4.90 13.99 -6.24
CA ILE A 30 3.81 14.88 -5.84
C ILE A 30 2.52 14.17 -6.22
N ILE A 31 1.72 13.83 -5.21
CA ILE A 31 0.44 13.17 -5.38
C ILE A 31 -0.62 14.21 -5.04
N GLY A 32 -1.49 14.54 -5.97
CA GLY A 32 -2.56 15.52 -5.78
C GLY A 32 -3.92 14.91 -5.49
N GLU A 33 -4.19 13.75 -6.06
CA GLU A 33 -5.49 13.08 -5.96
C GLU A 33 -5.30 11.57 -5.96
N VAL A 34 -6.04 10.88 -5.10
CA VAL A 34 -6.09 9.43 -5.00
C VAL A 34 -7.54 8.98 -4.87
N GLU A 35 -7.84 7.72 -5.14
CA GLU A 35 -9.19 7.18 -5.10
C GLU A 35 -9.39 6.28 -3.88
N LEU A 36 -10.50 6.48 -3.17
CA LEU A 36 -11.01 5.54 -2.18
C LEU A 36 -11.96 4.58 -2.90
N TYR A 37 -11.52 3.35 -3.10
CA TYR A 37 -12.34 2.33 -3.74
C TYR A 37 -13.29 1.71 -2.73
N THR A 38 -14.59 1.71 -3.07
CA THR A 38 -15.66 1.14 -2.24
C THR A 38 -16.59 0.28 -3.08
N PHE A 39 -17.56 -0.35 -2.44
CA PHE A 39 -18.64 -1.07 -3.11
C PHE A 39 -19.99 -0.70 -2.46
N THR A 40 -21.05 -0.76 -3.25
CA THR A 40 -22.40 -0.60 -2.73
C THR A 40 -22.90 -1.92 -2.15
N PRO A 41 -23.57 -1.90 -0.98
CA PRO A 41 -23.98 -3.12 -0.26
C PRO A 41 -24.91 -4.05 -1.06
N ASP A 42 -25.64 -3.50 -2.02
CA ASP A 42 -26.59 -4.22 -2.89
C ASP A 42 -25.93 -4.87 -4.11
N GLN A 43 -24.66 -4.53 -4.38
CA GLN A 43 -23.92 -5.10 -5.51
C GLN A 43 -23.08 -6.27 -5.02
N GLN A 44 -23.45 -7.46 -5.45
CA GLN A 44 -22.67 -8.69 -5.26
C GLN A 44 -21.32 -8.69 -6.02
N ASN A 45 -20.95 -7.58 -6.61
CA ASN A 45 -19.80 -7.44 -7.47
C ASN A 45 -18.79 -6.42 -6.93
N LEU A 46 -17.58 -6.91 -6.80
CA LEU A 46 -16.27 -6.27 -6.71
C LEU A 46 -16.27 -4.78 -7.07
N LEU A 47 -15.84 -3.91 -6.20
CA LEU A 47 -15.65 -2.47 -6.36
C LEU A 47 -16.57 -1.79 -7.39
N SER A 48 -17.51 -1.01 -6.91
CA SER A 48 -18.48 -0.30 -7.75
C SER A 48 -18.20 1.18 -7.85
N GLU A 49 -17.44 1.74 -6.92
CA GLU A 49 -17.21 3.17 -6.80
C GLU A 49 -15.74 3.49 -6.55
N ALA A 50 -15.30 4.61 -7.10
CA ALA A 50 -14.03 5.23 -6.83
C ALA A 50 -14.29 6.68 -6.42
N ASN A 51 -14.07 7.00 -5.15
CA ASN A 51 -14.35 8.31 -4.59
C ASN A 51 -13.02 9.09 -4.45
N PRO A 52 -12.89 10.28 -5.09
CA PRO A 52 -11.66 11.03 -5.05
C PRO A 52 -11.35 11.55 -3.64
N VAL A 53 -10.12 11.37 -3.20
CA VAL A 53 -9.56 11.96 -1.99
C VAL A 53 -8.51 12.98 -2.41
N ILE A 54 -8.82 14.26 -2.20
CA ILE A 54 -7.93 15.36 -2.54
C ILE A 54 -6.88 15.49 -1.43
N LEU A 55 -5.62 15.38 -1.81
CA LEU A 55 -4.49 15.50 -0.90
C LEU A 55 -3.88 16.91 -0.95
N PRO A 56 -3.28 17.39 0.15
CA PRO A 56 -2.53 18.64 0.14
C PRO A 56 -1.43 18.64 -0.93
N PRO A 57 -1.05 19.81 -1.46
CA PRO A 57 0.07 19.91 -2.38
C PRO A 57 1.35 19.34 -1.76
N ASN A 58 2.18 18.69 -2.56
CA ASN A 58 3.44 18.07 -2.15
C ASN A 58 3.30 16.93 -1.12
N THR A 59 2.15 16.27 -1.06
CA THR A 59 1.94 15.12 -0.18
C THR A 59 2.93 14.00 -0.51
N LEU A 60 3.61 13.51 0.50
CA LEU A 60 4.51 12.35 0.39
C LEU A 60 3.70 11.05 0.27
N VAL A 61 4.28 10.02 -0.34
CA VAL A 61 3.64 8.69 -0.49
C VAL A 61 3.14 8.16 0.86
N LYS A 62 3.95 8.26 1.91
CA LYS A 62 3.56 7.79 3.24
C LYS A 62 2.33 8.52 3.79
N ASP A 63 2.26 9.83 3.57
CA ASP A 63 1.14 10.65 4.06
C ASP A 63 -0.13 10.37 3.25
N ALA A 64 0.01 10.14 1.94
CA ALA A 64 -1.09 9.68 1.10
C ALA A 64 -1.65 8.33 1.58
N LEU A 65 -0.79 7.36 1.88
CA LEU A 65 -1.20 6.06 2.41
C LEU A 65 -1.87 6.17 3.79
N ASN A 66 -1.34 7.03 4.67
CA ASN A 66 -1.96 7.29 5.97
C ASN A 66 -3.36 7.92 5.81
N SER A 67 -3.52 8.88 4.91
CA SER A 67 -4.82 9.49 4.60
C SER A 67 -5.81 8.43 4.08
N LEU A 68 -5.40 7.60 3.13
CA LEU A 68 -6.23 6.50 2.61
C LEU A 68 -6.61 5.51 3.71
N GLY A 69 -5.68 5.15 4.59
CA GLY A 69 -5.95 4.29 5.73
C GLY A 69 -6.97 4.89 6.71
N GLN A 70 -6.90 6.20 6.97
CA GLN A 70 -7.86 6.91 7.80
C GLN A 70 -9.26 6.92 7.18
N HIS A 71 -9.37 7.19 5.86
CA HIS A 71 -10.64 7.12 5.14
C HIS A 71 -11.22 5.71 5.16
N LEU A 72 -10.43 4.67 4.88
CA LEU A 72 -10.89 3.28 4.98
C LEU A 72 -11.43 2.96 6.37
N ALA A 73 -10.70 3.33 7.43
CA ALA A 73 -11.12 3.09 8.81
C ALA A 73 -12.44 3.81 9.15
N LYS A 74 -12.56 5.08 8.76
CA LYS A 74 -13.72 5.92 9.07
C LYS A 74 -14.94 5.56 8.23
N ASP A 75 -14.76 5.42 6.92
CA ASP A 75 -15.88 5.39 5.98
C ASP A 75 -16.37 3.96 5.72
N TYR A 76 -15.46 2.97 5.84
CA TYR A 76 -15.80 1.58 5.58
C TYR A 76 -15.79 0.69 6.83
N PHE A 77 -14.73 0.77 7.62
CA PHE A 77 -14.54 -0.13 8.75
C PHE A 77 -15.08 0.38 10.09
N SER A 78 -15.66 1.56 10.17
CA SER A 78 -16.09 2.18 11.44
C SER A 78 -17.18 1.41 12.18
N LYS A 79 -17.99 0.62 11.49
CA LYS A 79 -19.08 -0.18 12.05
C LYS A 79 -19.23 -1.52 11.35
N THR A 80 -19.57 -2.55 12.10
CA THR A 80 -20.00 -3.84 11.56
C THR A 80 -21.36 -3.73 10.89
N TYR A 81 -21.78 -4.75 10.14
CA TYR A 81 -23.11 -4.83 9.52
C TYR A 81 -24.25 -4.77 10.56
N THR A 82 -23.99 -5.11 11.84
CA THR A 82 -24.95 -5.01 12.94
C THR A 82 -24.93 -3.65 13.64
N GLY A 83 -24.12 -2.70 13.13
CA GLY A 83 -23.99 -1.36 13.70
C GLY A 83 -23.04 -1.22 14.89
N LYS A 84 -22.36 -2.30 15.30
CA LYS A 84 -21.32 -2.24 16.35
C LYS A 84 -20.14 -1.41 15.86
N VAL A 85 -19.70 -0.43 16.65
CA VAL A 85 -18.49 0.37 16.39
C VAL A 85 -17.26 -0.54 16.49
N THR A 86 -16.36 -0.42 15.54
CA THR A 86 -15.09 -1.16 15.49
C THR A 86 -13.94 -0.25 15.92
N ASP A 87 -12.78 -0.84 16.20
CA ASP A 87 -11.51 -0.17 16.45
C ASP A 87 -10.51 -0.36 15.30
N ILE A 88 -10.99 -0.77 14.13
CA ILE A 88 -10.14 -1.08 12.98
C ILE A 88 -9.48 0.19 12.46
N HIS A 89 -8.15 0.16 12.35
CA HIS A 89 -7.35 1.21 11.73
C HIS A 89 -6.13 0.64 11.01
N PHE A 90 -5.42 1.49 10.27
CA PHE A 90 -4.29 1.09 9.45
C PHE A 90 -3.04 1.85 9.84
N GLU A 91 -1.92 1.14 9.93
CA GLU A 91 -0.59 1.68 10.21
C GLU A 91 0.33 1.40 9.03
N ILE A 92 0.96 2.43 8.50
CA ILE A 92 1.99 2.28 7.47
C ILE A 92 3.32 2.00 8.16
N ILE A 93 3.68 0.72 8.26
CA ILE A 93 4.87 0.27 8.99
C ILE A 93 6.13 0.76 8.28
N ARG A 94 6.24 0.52 6.97
CA ARG A 94 7.36 0.97 6.15
C ARG A 94 7.00 0.99 4.67
N ILE A 95 7.82 1.71 3.92
CA ILE A 95 7.81 1.70 2.45
C ILE A 95 9.24 1.41 2.02
N ASP A 96 9.42 0.30 1.33
CA ASP A 96 10.70 -0.12 0.78
C ASP A 96 10.77 0.30 -0.70
N GLU A 97 11.88 0.91 -1.11
CA GLU A 97 12.15 1.21 -2.52
C GLU A 97 13.18 0.23 -3.07
N VAL A 98 12.80 -0.53 -4.09
CA VAL A 98 13.67 -1.47 -4.80
C VAL A 98 14.12 -0.82 -6.08
N VAL A 99 15.42 -0.57 -6.20
CA VAL A 99 16.02 0.02 -7.40
C VAL A 99 15.99 -0.99 -8.53
N THR A 100 15.40 -0.60 -9.67
CA THR A 100 15.43 -1.38 -10.90
C THR A 100 15.97 -0.53 -12.05
N PRO A 101 16.40 -1.13 -13.18
CA PRO A 101 16.91 -0.37 -14.33
C PRO A 101 15.90 0.62 -14.93
N SER A 102 14.61 0.35 -14.81
CA SER A 102 13.55 1.19 -15.39
C SER A 102 13.09 2.31 -14.45
N ARG A 103 12.85 1.99 -13.18
CA ARG A 103 12.45 2.94 -12.14
C ARG A 103 12.47 2.27 -10.75
N PRO A 104 12.51 3.04 -9.67
CA PRO A 104 12.31 2.46 -8.34
C PRO A 104 10.90 1.86 -8.22
N LEU A 105 10.82 0.66 -7.64
CA LEU A 105 9.55 0.02 -7.26
C LEU A 105 9.29 0.28 -5.78
N ARG A 106 8.05 0.62 -5.43
CA ARG A 106 7.64 0.88 -4.05
C ARG A 106 6.80 -0.27 -3.51
N ILE A 107 7.24 -0.82 -2.39
CA ILE A 107 6.54 -1.89 -1.68
C ILE A 107 6.22 -1.37 -0.28
N ALA A 108 4.94 -1.28 0.07
CA ALA A 108 4.52 -0.89 1.41
C ALA A 108 4.15 -2.10 2.26
N VAL A 109 4.48 -2.02 3.54
CA VAL A 109 3.97 -2.93 4.57
C VAL A 109 2.94 -2.17 5.38
N VAL A 110 1.69 -2.60 5.30
CA VAL A 110 0.53 -2.00 5.97
C VAL A 110 -0.03 -2.98 6.99
N ASN A 111 -0.20 -2.53 8.22
CA ASN A 111 -0.78 -3.31 9.30
C ASN A 111 -2.24 -2.88 9.52
N MET A 112 -3.16 -3.82 9.42
CA MET A 112 -4.53 -3.64 9.90
C MET A 112 -4.55 -3.99 11.37
N VAL A 113 -4.83 -3.01 12.22
CA VAL A 113 -5.04 -3.19 13.67
C VAL A 113 -6.51 -3.40 13.93
N ASP A 114 -6.86 -4.47 14.65
CA ASP A 114 -8.22 -4.88 14.94
C ASP A 114 -8.23 -5.66 16.27
N SER A 115 -8.28 -4.95 17.38
CA SER A 115 -8.20 -5.53 18.73
C SER A 115 -9.37 -6.46 19.03
N ASN A 116 -10.54 -6.16 18.49
CA ASN A 116 -11.77 -6.94 18.69
C ASN A 116 -11.94 -8.09 17.70
N ARG A 117 -11.08 -8.21 16.71
CA ARG A 117 -11.16 -9.19 15.61
C ARG A 117 -12.46 -9.06 14.78
N ASP A 118 -12.99 -7.85 14.69
CA ASP A 118 -14.23 -7.56 13.96
C ASP A 118 -14.01 -7.67 12.44
N ALA A 119 -12.83 -7.30 11.93
CA ALA A 119 -12.51 -7.44 10.52
C ALA A 119 -12.64 -8.89 10.05
N ARG A 120 -12.06 -9.83 10.79
CA ARG A 120 -12.12 -11.25 10.46
C ARG A 120 -13.54 -11.81 10.53
N LYS A 121 -14.34 -11.33 11.49
CA LYS A 121 -15.71 -11.84 11.73
C LYS A 121 -16.74 -11.24 10.78
N CYS A 122 -16.53 -10.02 10.31
CA CYS A 122 -17.55 -9.27 9.58
C CYS A 122 -17.16 -8.97 8.14
N PHE A 123 -15.91 -8.57 7.89
CA PHE A 123 -15.51 -8.03 6.58
C PHE A 123 -14.81 -9.06 5.68
N PHE A 124 -14.18 -10.08 6.28
CA PHE A 124 -13.50 -11.14 5.55
C PHE A 124 -14.24 -12.48 5.60
N GLN A 125 -15.53 -12.48 5.92
CA GLN A 125 -16.32 -13.71 5.92
C GLN A 125 -16.90 -14.03 4.56
N GLY A 126 -16.86 -15.33 4.22
CA GLY A 126 -17.38 -15.86 2.97
C GLY A 126 -16.55 -15.46 1.76
N SER A 127 -16.74 -16.15 0.65
CA SER A 127 -15.99 -15.92 -0.57
C SER A 127 -16.21 -14.53 -1.17
N ALA A 128 -17.45 -14.06 -1.21
CA ALA A 128 -17.78 -12.77 -1.80
C ALA A 128 -17.32 -11.59 -0.91
N GLY A 129 -17.66 -11.60 0.37
CA GLY A 129 -17.30 -10.50 1.30
C GLY A 129 -15.80 -10.35 1.48
N GLY A 130 -15.10 -11.46 1.68
CA GLY A 130 -13.66 -11.46 1.82
C GLY A 130 -12.95 -10.95 0.55
N GLN A 131 -13.39 -11.41 -0.63
CA GLN A 131 -12.82 -10.99 -1.90
C GLN A 131 -13.05 -9.49 -2.17
N THR A 132 -14.24 -8.99 -1.88
CA THR A 132 -14.56 -7.56 -2.04
C THR A 132 -13.71 -6.70 -1.11
N THR A 133 -13.61 -7.07 0.17
CA THR A 133 -12.74 -6.37 1.13
C THR A 133 -11.28 -6.38 0.68
N PHE A 134 -10.80 -7.52 0.19
CA PHE A 134 -9.45 -7.63 -0.37
C PHE A 134 -9.22 -6.65 -1.53
N TYR A 135 -10.11 -6.64 -2.52
CA TYR A 135 -9.96 -5.76 -3.69
C TYR A 135 -10.03 -4.29 -3.30
N MET A 136 -10.89 -3.93 -2.37
CA MET A 136 -11.01 -2.58 -1.84
C MET A 136 -9.70 -2.12 -1.19
N LEU A 137 -9.14 -2.90 -0.28
CA LEU A 137 -7.88 -2.60 0.39
C LEU A 137 -6.74 -2.49 -0.62
N ALA A 138 -6.60 -3.48 -1.49
CA ALA A 138 -5.52 -3.53 -2.45
C ALA A 138 -5.59 -2.40 -3.48
N ALA A 139 -6.77 -2.11 -4.04
CA ALA A 139 -6.95 -1.02 -5.00
C ALA A 139 -6.74 0.35 -4.35
N THR A 140 -7.27 0.56 -3.13
CA THR A 140 -7.12 1.83 -2.41
C THR A 140 -5.66 2.12 -2.07
N PHE A 141 -4.92 1.18 -1.54
CA PHE A 141 -3.50 1.44 -1.21
C PHE A 141 -2.58 1.48 -2.43
N MET A 142 -2.84 0.66 -3.44
CA MET A 142 -1.94 0.59 -4.62
C MET A 142 -2.25 1.62 -5.69
N GLN A 143 -3.47 2.19 -5.77
CA GLN A 143 -3.87 3.17 -6.79
C GLN A 143 -3.51 2.72 -8.22
N PRO A 144 -4.02 1.59 -8.69
CA PRO A 144 -3.58 0.96 -9.94
C PRO A 144 -3.95 1.76 -11.20
N HIS A 145 -4.79 2.81 -11.07
CA HIS A 145 -5.17 3.71 -12.16
C HIS A 145 -4.10 4.78 -12.46
N LEU A 146 -3.23 5.06 -11.50
CA LEU A 146 -2.12 6.00 -11.68
C LEU A 146 -1.01 5.38 -12.55
N SER A 147 -0.27 6.22 -13.24
CA SER A 147 0.86 5.80 -14.07
C SER A 147 2.12 6.61 -13.72
N PRO A 148 3.07 6.04 -12.98
CA PRO A 148 3.05 4.72 -12.35
C PRO A 148 2.04 4.63 -11.18
N PRO A 149 1.65 3.42 -10.75
CA PRO A 149 0.81 3.23 -9.57
C PRO A 149 1.48 3.80 -8.31
N LEU A 150 0.70 4.11 -7.29
CA LEU A 150 1.21 4.63 -6.02
C LEU A 150 2.17 3.64 -5.36
N LEU A 151 1.80 2.35 -5.37
CA LEU A 151 2.62 1.24 -4.92
C LEU A 151 2.71 0.17 -6.02
N ASP A 152 3.87 -0.44 -6.15
CA ASP A 152 4.12 -1.61 -6.98
C ASP A 152 3.88 -2.93 -6.25
N GLY A 153 3.88 -2.87 -4.93
CA GLY A 153 3.61 -4.00 -4.06
C GLY A 153 3.02 -3.59 -2.72
N LEU A 154 2.19 -4.46 -2.18
CA LEU A 154 1.55 -4.29 -0.88
C LEU A 154 1.67 -5.58 -0.07
N VAL A 155 2.18 -5.49 1.15
CA VAL A 155 2.14 -6.56 2.15
C VAL A 155 1.15 -6.15 3.23
N LEU A 156 0.12 -6.96 3.45
CA LEU A 156 -0.87 -6.73 4.50
C LEU A 156 -0.54 -7.57 5.73
N LEU A 157 -0.41 -6.90 6.87
CA LEU A 157 -0.33 -7.53 8.18
C LEU A 157 -1.68 -7.37 8.89
N TYR A 158 -1.96 -8.29 9.79
CA TYR A 158 -3.11 -8.24 10.68
C TYR A 158 -2.65 -8.37 12.12
N ASN A 159 -2.83 -7.33 12.91
CA ASN A 159 -2.31 -7.24 14.28
C ASN A 159 -0.80 -7.59 14.35
N GLY A 160 -0.02 -7.02 13.43
CA GLY A 160 1.44 -7.18 13.35
C GLY A 160 1.92 -8.52 12.80
N LYS A 161 1.03 -9.40 12.32
CA LYS A 161 1.37 -10.72 11.78
C LYS A 161 0.96 -10.81 10.31
N ILE A 162 1.62 -11.70 9.57
CA ILE A 162 1.14 -12.07 8.23
C ILE A 162 -0.32 -12.52 8.36
N LEU A 163 -1.19 -11.95 7.53
CA LEU A 163 -2.61 -12.24 7.57
C LEU A 163 -2.80 -13.75 7.37
N PRO A 164 -3.49 -14.43 8.29
CA PRO A 164 -3.72 -15.86 8.13
C PRO A 164 -4.58 -16.11 6.90
N GLU A 165 -4.43 -17.28 6.33
CA GLU A 165 -5.33 -17.76 5.28
C GLU A 165 -6.77 -17.63 5.76
N LEU A 166 -7.57 -16.88 5.00
CA LEU A 166 -9.00 -16.72 5.25
C LEU A 166 -9.72 -17.73 4.37
N ASP A 167 -10.90 -18.16 4.75
CA ASP A 167 -11.62 -19.32 4.18
C ASP A 167 -11.57 -19.47 2.65
N HIS A 168 -11.39 -18.37 1.91
CA HIS A 168 -11.37 -18.38 0.44
C HIS A 168 -10.37 -17.40 -0.18
N ILE A 169 -9.53 -16.75 0.63
CA ILE A 169 -8.59 -15.74 0.16
C ILE A 169 -7.27 -15.88 0.91
N SER A 170 -6.18 -15.96 0.17
CA SER A 170 -4.83 -15.84 0.72
C SER A 170 -4.33 -14.42 0.49
N LEU A 171 -3.96 -13.74 1.57
CA LEU A 171 -3.29 -12.44 1.53
C LEU A 171 -1.80 -12.57 1.84
N ILE A 172 -1.27 -13.80 1.72
CA ILE A 172 0.14 -14.10 2.00
C ILE A 172 0.98 -13.66 0.80
N GLY A 173 2.01 -12.88 1.07
CA GLY A 173 2.97 -12.44 0.07
C GLY A 173 2.84 -10.98 -0.33
N ILE A 174 3.38 -10.64 -1.48
CA ILE A 174 3.32 -9.28 -2.04
C ILE A 174 2.17 -9.22 -3.05
N LEU A 175 1.18 -8.42 -2.73
CA LEU A 175 0.09 -8.09 -3.66
C LEU A 175 0.60 -7.10 -4.69
N THR A 176 0.20 -7.24 -5.95
CA THR A 176 0.62 -6.35 -7.04
C THR A 176 -0.58 -5.65 -7.67
N PRO A 177 -0.42 -4.45 -8.27
CA PRO A 177 -1.51 -3.71 -8.92
C PRO A 177 -2.26 -4.51 -9.96
N ARG A 178 -1.59 -5.42 -10.66
CA ARG A 178 -2.19 -6.28 -11.68
C ARG A 178 -3.36 -7.12 -11.16
N LEU A 179 -3.34 -7.49 -9.87
CA LEU A 179 -4.41 -8.28 -9.24
C LEU A 179 -5.74 -7.52 -9.18
N VAL A 180 -5.70 -6.19 -9.09
CA VAL A 180 -6.88 -5.35 -8.87
C VAL A 180 -7.16 -4.36 -10.00
N GLU A 181 -6.28 -4.25 -10.98
CA GLU A 181 -6.37 -3.27 -12.06
C GLU A 181 -7.71 -3.31 -12.81
N HIS A 182 -8.19 -4.51 -13.12
CA HIS A 182 -9.44 -4.70 -13.87
C HIS A 182 -10.68 -4.27 -13.08
N VAL A 183 -10.70 -4.48 -11.75
CA VAL A 183 -11.81 -4.07 -10.88
C VAL A 183 -11.77 -2.57 -10.61
N ALA A 184 -10.57 -2.00 -10.39
CA ALA A 184 -10.38 -0.58 -10.20
C ALA A 184 -10.81 0.23 -11.43
N LYS A 185 -10.46 -0.20 -12.64
CA LYS A 185 -10.91 0.42 -13.89
C LYS A 185 -12.43 0.46 -14.03
N ARG A 186 -13.14 -0.60 -13.64
CA ARG A 186 -14.61 -0.63 -13.67
C ARG A 186 -15.20 0.38 -12.69
N ALA A 187 -14.70 0.45 -11.46
CA ALA A 187 -15.17 1.38 -10.45
C ALA A 187 -15.08 2.84 -10.92
N ILE A 188 -13.94 3.27 -11.47
CA ILE A 188 -13.74 4.63 -12.00
C ILE A 188 -14.74 4.96 -13.13
N HIS A 189 -15.01 4.03 -14.02
CA HIS A 189 -15.95 4.25 -15.11
C HIS A 189 -17.40 4.35 -14.62
N SER A 190 -17.75 3.64 -13.55
CA SER A 190 -19.08 3.69 -12.93
C SER A 190 -19.34 5.06 -12.27
N THR A 191 -18.36 5.61 -11.56
CA THR A 191 -18.49 6.87 -10.83
C THR A 191 -18.61 8.10 -11.75
N LYS A 192 -18.08 8.03 -12.97
CA LYS A 192 -18.09 9.15 -13.93
C LYS A 192 -19.36 9.24 -14.78
N ARG A 193 -20.36 8.40 -14.55
CA ARG A 193 -21.69 8.45 -15.20
C ARG A 193 -22.73 9.08 -14.29
#